data_80a5b34418e1f362776f8e02a7fc13af
#
_entry.id   80a5b34418e1f362776f8e02a7fc13af
#
_cell.length_a   1.000
_cell.length_b   1.000
_cell.length_c   1.000
_cell.angle_alpha   90.00
_cell.angle_beta   90.00
_cell.angle_gamma   90.00
#
_symmetry.space_group_name_H-M   'P 1'
#
loop_
_entity.id
_entity.type
_entity.pdbx_description
1 polymer ?
#
loop_
_entity_poly.entity_id
_entity_poly.type
_entity_poly.pdbx_seq_one_letter_code
_entity_poly.pdbx_strand_id
1 'polypeptide(L)'
;MTAAGYSALQDELNQRTAVERPRLVQRMREAIADDSNLAENSEYHAAQADQQMNEARIVELEDRLARAEVIDVSKLSGDTIKFGATVTLIDEDTDENKVWRIVGEPEANAQSGKISVNSPIARALIGRAKGDAVEVVTPTGVRTYRVQKVEWL
;
A
#
# COMPACT_ATOMS: atom_id res chain seq x y z
N MET A 1 3.16 -9.48 3.52
CA MET A 1 2.38 -8.94 2.37
C MET A 1 1.35 -9.97 1.93
N THR A 2 0.17 -9.53 1.54
CA THR A 2 -0.84 -10.44 0.97
C THR A 2 -0.48 -10.87 -0.45
N ALA A 3 -1.03 -11.98 -0.93
CA ALA A 3 -0.84 -12.43 -2.31
C ALA A 3 -1.35 -11.40 -3.33
N ALA A 4 -2.48 -10.75 -3.03
CA ALA A 4 -3.02 -9.69 -3.88
C ALA A 4 -2.10 -8.47 -3.95
N GLY A 5 -1.50 -8.06 -2.83
CA GLY A 5 -0.55 -6.97 -2.80
C GLY A 5 0.74 -7.28 -3.55
N TYR A 6 1.25 -8.49 -3.42
CA TYR A 6 2.41 -8.94 -4.18
C TYR A 6 2.15 -8.91 -5.69
N SER A 7 1.00 -9.43 -6.12
CA SER A 7 0.59 -9.42 -7.52
C SER A 7 0.44 -7.99 -8.06
N ALA A 8 -0.14 -7.08 -7.28
CA ALA A 8 -0.31 -5.69 -7.69
C ALA A 8 1.04 -4.98 -7.89
N LEU A 9 2.01 -5.19 -7.00
CA LEU A 9 3.35 -4.64 -7.16
C LEU A 9 4.08 -5.24 -8.37
N GLN A 10 3.90 -6.53 -8.60
CA GLN A 10 4.48 -7.21 -9.78
C GLN A 10 3.89 -6.66 -11.08
N ASP A 11 2.58 -6.41 -11.13
CA ASP A 11 1.91 -5.80 -12.27
C ASP A 11 2.42 -4.37 -12.52
N GLU A 12 2.60 -3.58 -11.46
CA GLU A 12 3.19 -2.24 -11.57
C GLU A 12 4.61 -2.31 -12.13
N LEU A 13 5.43 -3.24 -11.63
CA LEU A 13 6.80 -3.42 -12.14
C LEU A 13 6.80 -3.77 -13.63
N ASN A 14 5.95 -4.69 -14.03
CA ASN A 14 5.81 -5.09 -15.45
C ASN A 14 5.36 -3.92 -16.31
N GLN A 15 4.40 -3.12 -15.87
CA GLN A 15 3.92 -1.93 -16.55
C GLN A 15 5.04 -0.91 -16.75
N ARG A 16 5.83 -0.66 -15.72
CA ARG A 16 6.91 0.32 -15.74
C ARG A 16 8.09 -0.11 -16.59
N THR A 17 8.40 -1.40 -16.64
CA THR A 17 9.51 -1.93 -17.46
C THR A 17 9.13 -2.17 -18.91
N ALA A 18 7.94 -2.71 -19.17
CA ALA A 18 7.53 -3.14 -20.50
C ALA A 18 6.81 -2.04 -21.30
N VAL A 19 6.13 -1.10 -20.64
CA VAL A 19 5.31 -0.07 -21.28
C VAL A 19 5.88 1.32 -21.05
N GLU A 20 6.05 1.73 -19.81
CA GLU A 20 6.44 3.11 -19.45
C GLU A 20 7.89 3.41 -19.86
N ARG A 21 8.81 2.51 -19.59
CA ARG A 21 10.22 2.71 -19.95
C ARG A 21 10.42 2.94 -21.44
N PRO A 22 9.89 2.09 -22.37
CA PRO A 22 10.00 2.34 -23.80
C PRO A 22 9.30 3.62 -24.24
N ARG A 23 8.15 3.94 -23.65
CA ARG A 23 7.40 5.16 -23.97
C ARG A 23 8.22 6.41 -23.64
N LEU A 24 8.90 6.44 -22.51
CA LEU A 24 9.74 7.57 -22.09
C LEU A 24 10.99 7.70 -22.98
N VAL A 25 11.60 6.59 -23.37
CA VAL A 25 12.72 6.59 -24.32
C VAL A 25 12.30 7.20 -25.65
N GLN A 26 11.14 6.82 -26.18
CA GLN A 26 10.62 7.35 -27.43
C GLN A 26 10.30 8.85 -27.30
N ARG A 27 9.70 9.27 -26.19
CA ARG A 27 9.43 10.68 -25.90
C ARG A 27 10.71 11.52 -25.89
N MET A 28 11.79 11.00 -25.30
CA MET A 28 13.10 11.68 -25.32
C MET A 28 13.66 11.79 -26.72
N ARG A 29 13.56 10.74 -27.54
CA ARG A 29 14.01 10.76 -28.94
C ARG A 29 13.26 11.79 -29.78
N GLU A 30 11.96 11.88 -29.62
CA GLU A 30 11.12 12.87 -30.28
C GLU A 30 11.47 14.29 -29.87
N ALA A 31 11.71 14.53 -28.57
CA ALA A 31 12.13 15.82 -28.06
C ALA A 31 13.49 16.27 -28.65
N ILE A 32 14.46 15.35 -28.74
CA ILE A 32 15.76 15.61 -29.34
C ILE A 32 15.65 15.92 -30.85
N ALA A 33 14.75 15.23 -31.54
CA ALA A 33 14.51 15.46 -32.98
C ALA A 33 13.88 16.84 -33.23
N ASP A 34 13.03 17.32 -32.33
CA ASP A 34 12.37 18.63 -32.45
C ASP A 34 13.33 19.80 -32.15
N ASP A 35 14.19 19.64 -31.16
CA ASP A 35 15.18 20.67 -30.79
C ASP A 35 16.46 20.00 -30.27
N SER A 36 17.52 20.13 -31.02
CA SER A 36 18.84 19.57 -30.66
C SER A 36 19.59 20.34 -29.56
N ASN A 37 19.11 21.53 -29.20
CA ASN A 37 19.66 22.30 -28.07
C ASN A 37 19.10 21.76 -26.75
N LEU A 38 19.73 20.73 -26.19
CA LEU A 38 19.27 20.04 -25.00
C LEU A 38 19.21 20.93 -23.76
N ALA A 39 20.07 21.94 -23.66
CA ALA A 39 20.09 22.87 -22.54
C ALA A 39 18.80 23.68 -22.40
N GLU A 40 18.17 24.03 -23.54
CA GLU A 40 16.95 24.84 -23.59
C GLU A 40 15.70 24.04 -23.95
N ASN A 41 15.84 22.73 -24.18
CA ASN A 41 14.74 21.85 -24.56
C ASN A 41 13.97 21.42 -23.31
N SER A 42 12.89 22.13 -22.99
CA SER A 42 12.06 21.85 -21.80
C SER A 42 11.36 20.48 -21.87
N GLU A 43 10.95 20.05 -23.06
CA GLU A 43 10.32 18.72 -23.24
C GLU A 43 11.33 17.58 -23.00
N TYR A 44 12.57 17.74 -23.46
CA TYR A 44 13.64 16.81 -23.15
C TYR A 44 13.90 16.71 -21.64
N HIS A 45 13.99 17.84 -20.95
CA HIS A 45 14.19 17.86 -19.48
C HIS A 45 13.04 17.23 -18.73
N ALA A 46 11.79 17.50 -19.14
CA ALA A 46 10.62 16.87 -18.55
C ALA A 46 10.61 15.34 -18.75
N ALA A 47 10.92 14.88 -19.96
CA ALA A 47 11.00 13.46 -20.24
C ALA A 47 12.13 12.76 -19.47
N GLN A 48 13.27 13.42 -19.33
CA GLN A 48 14.40 12.92 -18.55
C GLN A 48 14.03 12.79 -17.08
N ALA A 49 13.36 13.79 -16.51
CA ALA A 49 12.90 13.74 -15.13
C ALA A 49 11.92 12.59 -14.89
N ASP A 50 10.96 12.41 -15.80
CA ASP A 50 9.99 11.31 -15.72
C ASP A 50 10.68 9.94 -15.84
N GLN A 51 11.70 9.83 -16.70
CA GLN A 51 12.51 8.61 -16.82
C GLN A 51 13.23 8.28 -15.52
N GLN A 52 13.85 9.27 -14.88
CA GLN A 52 14.53 9.09 -13.60
C GLN A 52 13.57 8.64 -12.51
N MET A 53 12.39 9.24 -12.44
CA MET A 53 11.36 8.84 -11.47
C MET A 53 10.87 7.41 -11.72
N ASN A 54 10.67 7.03 -12.98
CA ASN A 54 10.25 5.69 -13.34
C ASN A 54 11.32 4.65 -12.96
N GLU A 55 12.59 4.91 -13.26
CA GLU A 55 13.70 4.02 -12.89
C GLU A 55 13.85 3.89 -11.37
N ALA A 56 13.72 4.98 -10.62
CA ALA A 56 13.75 4.95 -9.16
C ALA A 56 12.62 4.08 -8.59
N ARG A 57 11.41 4.19 -9.15
CA ARG A 57 10.28 3.36 -8.73
C ARG A 57 10.49 1.88 -9.08
N ILE A 58 11.07 1.59 -10.22
CA ILE A 58 11.42 0.22 -10.62
C ILE A 58 12.36 -0.42 -9.60
N VAL A 59 13.42 0.29 -9.22
CA VAL A 59 14.38 -0.19 -8.22
C VAL A 59 13.69 -0.45 -6.88
N GLU A 60 12.84 0.46 -6.44
CA GLU A 60 12.06 0.28 -5.21
C GLU A 60 11.15 -0.95 -5.27
N LEU A 61 10.44 -1.15 -6.38
CA LEU A 61 9.55 -2.30 -6.57
C LEU A 61 10.34 -3.62 -6.60
N GLU A 62 11.46 -3.66 -7.29
CA GLU A 62 12.33 -4.85 -7.32
C GLU A 62 12.83 -5.20 -5.93
N ASP A 63 13.24 -4.22 -5.14
CA ASP A 63 13.70 -4.43 -3.77
C ASP A 63 12.57 -4.93 -2.86
N ARG A 64 11.40 -4.30 -2.93
CA ARG A 64 10.22 -4.72 -2.15
C ARG A 64 9.79 -6.14 -2.49
N LEU A 65 9.74 -6.48 -3.77
CA LEU A 65 9.36 -7.83 -4.22
C LEU A 65 10.38 -8.89 -3.81
N ALA A 66 11.67 -8.55 -3.86
CA ALA A 66 12.74 -9.47 -3.44
C ALA A 66 12.71 -9.78 -1.94
N ARG A 67 12.28 -8.83 -1.11
CA ARG A 67 12.19 -9.00 0.34
C ARG A 67 10.82 -9.45 0.82
N ALA A 68 9.81 -9.46 -0.04
CA ALA A 68 8.45 -9.74 0.36
C ALA A 68 8.29 -11.20 0.80
N GLU A 69 7.63 -11.38 1.93
CA GLU A 69 7.10 -12.67 2.36
C GLU A 69 5.59 -12.66 2.08
N VAL A 70 5.13 -13.57 1.25
CA VAL A 70 3.73 -13.66 0.88
C VAL A 70 2.98 -14.52 1.90
N ILE A 71 1.96 -13.95 2.52
CA ILE A 71 1.13 -14.62 3.51
C ILE A 71 -0.22 -14.94 2.88
N ASP A 72 -0.57 -16.22 2.87
CA ASP A 72 -1.86 -16.70 2.39
C ASP A 72 -2.89 -16.59 3.52
N VAL A 73 -3.69 -15.51 3.50
CA VAL A 73 -4.71 -15.26 4.52
C VAL A 73 -5.85 -16.27 4.50
N SER A 74 -6.06 -16.97 3.40
CA SER A 74 -7.10 -18.02 3.31
C SER A 74 -6.83 -19.22 4.20
N LYS A 75 -5.57 -19.41 4.61
CA LYS A 75 -5.13 -20.47 5.52
C LYS A 75 -5.17 -20.05 6.99
N LEU A 76 -5.45 -18.79 7.27
CA LEU A 76 -5.52 -18.26 8.62
C LEU A 76 -6.93 -18.38 9.16
N SER A 77 -7.03 -18.61 10.46
CA SER A 77 -8.33 -18.72 11.15
C SER A 77 -8.17 -18.29 12.61
N GLY A 78 -9.30 -18.14 13.30
CA GLY A 78 -9.36 -17.81 14.72
C GLY A 78 -9.85 -16.38 14.97
N ASP A 79 -9.98 -16.05 16.25
CA ASP A 79 -10.55 -14.79 16.74
C ASP A 79 -9.49 -13.79 17.17
N THR A 80 -8.21 -14.16 17.14
CA THR A 80 -7.08 -13.28 17.46
C THR A 80 -6.64 -12.50 16.23
N ILE A 81 -6.53 -11.19 16.39
CA ILE A 81 -6.14 -10.29 15.30
C ILE A 81 -4.64 -10.45 14.98
N LYS A 82 -4.35 -10.73 13.72
CA LYS A 82 -3.00 -10.86 13.16
C LYS A 82 -2.94 -10.14 11.81
N PHE A 83 -1.75 -10.10 11.21
CA PHE A 83 -1.61 -9.63 9.84
C PHE A 83 -2.59 -10.33 8.89
N GLY A 84 -3.23 -9.57 8.03
CA GLY A 84 -4.20 -10.07 7.07
C GLY A 84 -5.64 -10.15 7.58
N ALA A 85 -5.87 -9.96 8.88
CA ALA A 85 -7.21 -9.97 9.45
C ALA A 85 -8.05 -8.79 8.95
N THR A 86 -9.33 -9.07 8.69
CA THR A 86 -10.36 -8.05 8.49
C THR A 86 -11.14 -7.91 9.78
N VAL A 87 -11.04 -6.75 10.41
CA VAL A 87 -11.58 -6.49 11.74
C VAL A 87 -12.75 -5.53 11.65
N THR A 88 -13.88 -5.91 12.22
CA THR A 88 -15.03 -5.02 12.40
C THR A 88 -14.99 -4.47 13.83
N LEU A 89 -14.91 -3.14 13.93
CA LEU A 89 -14.85 -2.40 15.19
C LEU A 89 -16.12 -1.59 15.40
N ILE A 90 -16.55 -1.49 16.66
CA ILE A 90 -17.60 -0.56 17.08
C ILE A 90 -16.94 0.53 17.92
N ASP A 91 -17.16 1.79 17.54
CA ASP A 91 -16.77 2.93 18.36
C ASP A 91 -17.72 2.99 19.58
N GLU A 92 -17.17 2.87 20.79
CA GLU A 92 -18.00 2.84 22.00
C GLU A 92 -18.69 4.17 22.32
N ASP A 93 -18.19 5.29 21.76
CA ASP A 93 -18.77 6.61 21.98
C ASP A 93 -19.89 6.93 20.99
N THR A 94 -19.75 6.51 19.73
CA THR A 94 -20.68 6.87 18.62
C THR A 94 -21.51 5.70 18.13
N ASP A 95 -21.21 4.47 18.55
CA ASP A 95 -21.79 3.21 18.05
C ASP A 95 -21.60 3.00 16.54
N GLU A 96 -20.69 3.72 15.92
CA GLU A 96 -20.37 3.56 14.50
C GLU A 96 -19.52 2.30 14.27
N ASN A 97 -19.84 1.57 13.19
CA ASN A 97 -19.05 0.43 12.75
C ASN A 97 -17.96 0.88 11.80
N LYS A 98 -16.76 0.35 12.00
CA LYS A 98 -15.63 0.52 11.09
C LYS A 98 -15.04 -0.83 10.74
N VAL A 99 -14.75 -1.04 9.47
CA VAL A 99 -14.13 -2.27 8.99
C VAL A 99 -12.74 -1.95 8.46
N TRP A 100 -11.73 -2.59 9.04
CA TRP A 100 -10.34 -2.41 8.67
C TRP A 100 -9.68 -3.74 8.34
N ARG A 101 -8.92 -3.78 7.26
CA ARG A 101 -8.06 -4.90 6.92
C ARG A 101 -6.61 -4.52 7.19
N ILE A 102 -5.91 -5.36 7.94
CA ILE A 102 -4.49 -5.15 8.25
C ILE A 102 -3.64 -5.75 7.14
N VAL A 103 -2.91 -4.89 6.46
CA VAL A 103 -2.09 -5.25 5.29
C VAL A 103 -0.66 -4.73 5.45
N GLY A 104 0.22 -5.10 4.52
CA GLY A 104 1.56 -4.52 4.45
C GLY A 104 1.52 -3.04 4.09
N GLU A 105 2.55 -2.30 4.47
CA GLU A 105 2.65 -0.87 4.21
C GLU A 105 2.41 -0.49 2.74
N PRO A 106 3.00 -1.21 1.74
CA PRO A 106 2.77 -0.90 0.33
C PRO A 106 1.34 -1.10 -0.14
N GLU A 107 0.55 -1.91 0.58
CA GLU A 107 -0.83 -2.24 0.25
C GLU A 107 -1.84 -1.31 0.93
N ALA A 108 -1.39 -0.47 1.86
CA ALA A 108 -2.27 0.35 2.69
C ALA A 108 -3.01 1.40 1.86
N ASN A 109 -4.32 1.48 2.09
CA ASN A 109 -5.20 2.47 1.51
C ASN A 109 -6.39 2.68 2.44
N ALA A 110 -6.35 3.74 3.24
CA ALA A 110 -7.39 4.03 4.22
C ALA A 110 -8.78 4.21 3.60
N GLN A 111 -8.85 4.75 2.40
CA GLN A 111 -10.13 4.91 1.69
C GLN A 111 -10.77 3.57 1.32
N SER A 112 -9.97 2.55 1.10
CA SER A 112 -10.44 1.18 0.83
C SER A 112 -10.55 0.33 2.08
N GLY A 113 -10.37 0.89 3.27
CA GLY A 113 -10.39 0.16 4.53
C GLY A 113 -9.15 -0.69 4.79
N LYS A 114 -8.04 -0.42 4.12
CA LYS A 114 -6.77 -1.14 4.30
C LYS A 114 -5.81 -0.28 5.11
N ILE A 115 -5.41 -0.78 6.28
CA ILE A 115 -4.47 -0.10 7.16
C ILE A 115 -3.15 -0.84 7.21
N SER A 116 -2.06 -0.08 7.29
CA SER A 116 -0.73 -0.65 7.44
C SER A 116 -0.58 -1.38 8.77
N VAL A 117 0.07 -2.53 8.75
CA VAL A 117 0.46 -3.27 9.95
C VAL A 117 1.30 -2.42 10.91
N ASN A 118 1.99 -1.41 10.39
CA ASN A 118 2.81 -0.47 11.18
C ASN A 118 2.04 0.74 11.70
N SER A 119 0.77 0.92 11.32
CA SER A 119 -0.05 2.03 11.80
C SER A 119 -0.35 1.90 13.29
N PRO A 120 -0.57 3.04 14.00
CA PRO A 120 -0.91 3.00 15.43
C PRO A 120 -2.15 2.17 15.74
N ILE A 121 -3.20 2.26 14.91
CA ILE A 121 -4.43 1.49 15.09
C ILE A 121 -4.19 -0.01 14.89
N ALA A 122 -3.43 -0.40 13.87
CA ALA A 122 -3.10 -1.80 13.65
C ALA A 122 -2.26 -2.39 14.79
N ARG A 123 -1.28 -1.63 15.28
CA ARG A 123 -0.47 -2.05 16.45
C ARG A 123 -1.29 -2.23 17.70
N ALA A 124 -2.30 -1.39 17.92
CA ALA A 124 -3.19 -1.52 19.06
C ALA A 124 -4.11 -2.74 18.92
N LEU A 125 -4.50 -3.11 17.70
CA LEU A 125 -5.41 -4.22 17.44
C LEU A 125 -4.72 -5.58 17.43
N ILE A 126 -3.50 -5.67 16.91
CA ILE A 126 -2.78 -6.95 16.79
C ILE A 126 -2.60 -7.60 18.15
N GLY A 127 -2.96 -8.87 18.25
CA GLY A 127 -2.94 -9.64 19.50
C GLY A 127 -4.22 -9.56 20.30
N ARG A 128 -5.16 -8.67 19.93
CA ARG A 128 -6.47 -8.61 20.54
C ARG A 128 -7.41 -9.64 19.93
N ALA A 129 -8.45 -9.98 20.66
CA ALA A 129 -9.42 -10.98 20.22
C ALA A 129 -10.82 -10.37 20.15
N LYS A 130 -11.72 -11.09 19.49
CA LYS A 130 -13.14 -10.76 19.45
C LYS A 130 -13.68 -10.53 20.88
N GLY A 131 -14.38 -9.42 21.06
CA GLY A 131 -14.94 -9.00 22.33
C GLY A 131 -14.05 -8.08 23.15
N ASP A 132 -12.78 -7.92 22.80
CA ASP A 132 -11.86 -7.04 23.51
C ASP A 132 -12.18 -5.57 23.25
N ALA A 133 -11.97 -4.73 24.26
CA ALA A 133 -11.98 -3.29 24.13
C ALA A 133 -10.54 -2.81 23.86
N VAL A 134 -10.37 -1.95 22.88
CA VAL A 134 -9.06 -1.45 22.46
C VAL A 134 -9.05 0.07 22.47
N GLU A 135 -8.09 0.64 23.17
CA GLU A 135 -7.86 2.08 23.16
C GLU A 135 -6.86 2.44 22.06
N VAL A 136 -7.26 3.39 21.20
CA VAL A 136 -6.43 3.91 20.12
C VAL A 136 -6.20 5.40 20.33
N VAL A 137 -4.93 5.79 20.38
CA VAL A 137 -4.55 7.21 20.46
C VAL A 137 -4.61 7.79 19.06
N THR A 138 -5.46 8.79 18.87
CA THR A 138 -5.60 9.52 17.61
C THR A 138 -5.19 10.98 17.79
N PRO A 139 -4.91 11.73 16.71
CA PRO A 139 -4.61 13.18 16.82
C PRO A 139 -5.71 14.00 17.49
N THR A 140 -6.95 13.51 17.48
CA THR A 140 -8.12 14.18 18.08
C THR A 140 -8.44 13.68 19.50
N GLY A 141 -7.65 12.75 20.05
CA GLY A 141 -7.81 12.17 21.36
C GLY A 141 -7.78 10.65 21.39
N VAL A 142 -8.11 10.07 22.52
CA VAL A 142 -8.18 8.62 22.70
C VAL A 142 -9.59 8.14 22.34
N ARG A 143 -9.67 7.12 21.49
CA ARG A 143 -10.93 6.47 21.16
C ARG A 143 -10.89 5.01 21.59
N THR A 144 -12.01 4.53 22.13
CA THR A 144 -12.17 3.14 22.54
C THR A 144 -13.04 2.41 21.54
N TYR A 145 -12.54 1.32 21.02
CA TYR A 145 -13.25 0.45 20.08
C TYR A 145 -13.44 -0.93 20.69
N ARG A 146 -14.57 -1.56 20.39
CA ARG A 146 -14.80 -2.97 20.71
C ARG A 146 -14.62 -3.80 19.43
N VAL A 147 -13.86 -4.87 19.53
CA VAL A 147 -13.69 -5.84 18.44
C VAL A 147 -14.96 -6.68 18.33
N GLN A 148 -15.76 -6.39 17.31
CA GLN A 148 -17.02 -7.12 17.08
C GLN A 148 -16.79 -8.41 16.32
N LYS A 149 -15.90 -8.41 15.33
CA LYS A 149 -15.70 -9.51 14.43
C LYS A 149 -14.28 -9.54 13.89
N VAL A 150 -13.71 -10.73 13.75
CA VAL A 150 -12.42 -10.97 13.10
C VAL A 150 -12.64 -11.96 11.96
N GLU A 151 -12.33 -11.57 10.74
CA GLU A 151 -12.51 -12.36 9.54
C GLU A 151 -11.20 -12.50 8.77
N TRP A 152 -11.12 -13.57 7.99
CA TRP A 152 -9.97 -13.88 7.13
C TRP A 152 -10.46 -13.99 5.68
N LEU A 153 -10.57 -12.84 5.03
CA LEU A 153 -11.15 -12.70 3.68
C LEU A 153 -10.13 -12.72 2.56
#